data_2b257c60dabb8b88af105742fd882581
#
_entry.id   2b257c60dabb8b88af105742fd882581
#
_cell.length_a   1.000
_cell.length_b   1.000
_cell.length_c   1.000
_cell.angle_alpha   90.00
_cell.angle_beta   90.00
_cell.angle_gamma   90.00
#
_symmetry.space_group_name_H-M   'P 1'
#
loop_
_entity.id
_entity.type
_entity.pdbx_description
1 polymer ?
#
loop_
_entity_poly.entity_id
_entity_poly.type
_entity_poly.pdbx_seq_one_letter_code
_entity_poly.pdbx_strand_id
1 'polypeptide(L)'
;MPNHNSTPSSSPRSNNGPSTRHILLVLSFMCCCLNMLASGSLYVFALYAPSFTGRLGYSQTQTSTIAVIGDIGLYGVGPLSGLMADRLGARPTSFIAGVLLLTGYGLLSAGYASGLENVARGEAPTHFLWMSGFLFLAGMGSSASYMAAFTSLAKNFREGRGIALGIPVSFFGLSAAALTFIAQAFFMMNVGEFVNNLSSKIKPTTPKNPQEGEEELDTIGFLLFLGVAGGVINGLSVIGMNILTPPTRTTDPENHPTIAPVQAQGQAPLSEQTPLLRENTTTDTLASRQSEHTLGTQVGTTTTVPVVSDPPLKKPRDGRRYVRSISGKEFFMDGDAQAFFVIMVCLAGTGLMVINSISAMVDAVAGAEQGSGPGTLLFGTGFRGDGSGEDGKTPVASIRATHVVLISLSSYMGRILAGFGSDVAIATYGAHRVYVVPIAAILMGLAQIAGLFANLQWLYLTSILTGFAYGGFFGVAGTVVAELWGEETCGQNWGWLSWGSALGGMLFNLLFGMVMDAERPVVDDEPQVCYGHHCYRWALIVSLGACVLSCALSTRMALRQRALDQYYH
;
A
#
# COMPACT_ATOMS: atom_id res chain seq x y z
N MET A 1 48.25 21.36 46.03
CA MET A 1 46.83 21.01 45.78
C MET A 1 46.68 20.81 44.28
N PRO A 2 46.34 19.61 43.83
CA PRO A 2 46.45 19.23 42.42
C PRO A 2 45.23 19.64 41.60
N ASN A 3 45.50 20.16 40.40
CA ASN A 3 44.57 20.42 39.32
C ASN A 3 43.95 19.11 38.77
N HIS A 4 42.63 18.98 38.83
CA HIS A 4 41.89 17.95 38.10
C HIS A 4 41.53 18.50 36.70
N ASN A 5 42.35 18.16 35.70
CA ASN A 5 41.98 18.22 34.29
C ASN A 5 41.17 16.96 33.96
N SER A 6 39.87 17.07 33.91
CA SER A 6 38.99 16.04 33.34
C SER A 6 38.94 16.23 31.82
N THR A 7 39.65 15.39 31.10
CA THR A 7 39.54 15.23 29.65
C THR A 7 38.17 14.63 29.31
N PRO A 8 37.41 15.20 28.34
CA PRO A 8 36.18 14.57 27.85
C PRO A 8 36.55 13.33 27.04
N SER A 9 35.99 12.18 27.43
CA SER A 9 36.10 10.92 26.69
C SER A 9 35.53 11.08 25.28
N SER A 10 36.38 11.12 24.27
CA SER A 10 36.03 11.06 22.87
C SER A 10 35.50 9.65 22.55
N SER A 11 34.19 9.54 22.30
CA SER A 11 33.62 8.36 21.63
C SER A 11 34.32 8.13 20.27
N PRO A 12 34.60 6.90 19.85
CA PRO A 12 35.30 6.62 18.62
C PRO A 12 34.43 7.05 17.42
N ARG A 13 34.80 8.16 16.74
CA ARG A 13 34.29 8.53 15.42
C ARG A 13 34.71 7.44 14.45
N SER A 14 33.74 6.67 13.94
CA SER A 14 33.93 5.78 12.81
C SER A 14 34.36 6.60 11.57
N ASN A 15 35.64 6.60 11.29
CA ASN A 15 36.26 7.24 10.13
C ASN A 15 36.10 6.32 8.90
N ASN A 16 34.88 6.09 8.45
CA ASN A 16 34.64 5.41 7.17
C ASN A 16 35.00 6.37 6.04
N GLY A 17 36.02 6.06 5.25
CA GLY A 17 36.39 6.83 4.06
C GLY A 17 35.23 6.96 3.08
N PRO A 18 35.24 7.97 2.17
CA PRO A 18 34.12 8.24 1.25
C PRO A 18 33.71 7.02 0.42
N SER A 19 34.64 6.17 0.02
CA SER A 19 34.37 4.93 -0.73
C SER A 19 33.56 3.91 0.09
N THR A 20 33.91 3.71 1.36
CA THR A 20 33.20 2.78 2.26
C THR A 20 31.77 3.23 2.52
N ARG A 21 31.54 4.55 2.63
CA ARG A 21 30.20 5.09 2.81
C ARG A 21 29.31 4.85 1.60
N HIS A 22 29.80 5.02 0.38
CA HIS A 22 29.06 4.72 -0.84
C HIS A 22 28.67 3.24 -0.93
N ILE A 23 29.59 2.34 -0.59
CA ILE A 23 29.32 0.89 -0.58
C ILE A 23 28.22 0.56 0.43
N LEU A 24 28.27 1.11 1.64
CA LEU A 24 27.25 0.90 2.67
C LEU A 24 25.88 1.47 2.28
N LEU A 25 25.83 2.61 1.58
CA LEU A 25 24.58 3.17 1.05
C LEU A 25 23.96 2.27 -0.01
N VAL A 26 24.77 1.79 -0.96
CA VAL A 26 24.30 0.85 -2.00
C VAL A 26 23.81 -0.45 -1.37
N LEU A 27 24.57 -1.01 -0.42
CA LEU A 27 24.17 -2.22 0.30
C LEU A 27 22.85 -2.02 1.04
N SER A 28 22.70 -0.89 1.76
CA SER A 28 21.46 -0.56 2.45
C SER A 28 20.29 -0.41 1.48
N PHE A 29 20.50 0.22 0.32
CA PHE A 29 19.49 0.35 -0.72
C PHE A 29 19.04 -1.00 -1.28
N MET A 30 20.00 -1.90 -1.59
CA MET A 30 19.68 -3.26 -2.07
C MET A 30 18.93 -4.08 -1.04
N CYS A 31 19.33 -4.02 0.25
CA CYS A 31 18.60 -4.67 1.34
C CYS A 31 17.16 -4.14 1.45
N CYS A 32 16.96 -2.82 1.29
CA CYS A 32 15.62 -2.23 1.30
C CYS A 32 14.77 -2.72 0.12
N CYS A 33 15.35 -2.85 -1.09
CA CYS A 33 14.64 -3.44 -2.24
C CYS A 33 14.21 -4.88 -1.99
N LEU A 34 15.10 -5.70 -1.42
CA LEU A 34 14.79 -7.10 -1.08
C LEU A 34 13.73 -7.19 0.03
N ASN A 35 13.79 -6.35 1.07
CA ASN A 35 12.74 -6.29 2.10
C ASN A 35 11.39 -5.88 1.51
N MET A 36 11.36 -4.90 0.60
CA MET A 36 10.13 -4.52 -0.10
C MET A 36 9.59 -5.67 -0.96
N LEU A 37 10.45 -6.44 -1.61
CA LEU A 37 10.06 -7.64 -2.35
C LEU A 37 9.47 -8.70 -1.42
N ALA A 38 10.11 -9.00 -0.30
CA ALA A 38 9.63 -9.97 0.69
C ALA A 38 8.32 -9.53 1.36
N SER A 39 8.14 -8.23 1.61
CA SER A 39 6.93 -7.68 2.24
C SER A 39 5.69 -7.79 1.37
N GLY A 40 5.83 -7.95 0.04
CA GLY A 40 4.70 -8.14 -0.86
C GLY A 40 4.24 -9.59 -1.02
N SER A 41 4.73 -10.52 -0.18
CA SER A 41 4.38 -11.95 -0.26
C SER A 41 2.89 -12.26 -0.08
N LEU A 42 2.11 -11.37 0.59
CA LEU A 42 0.67 -11.54 0.69
C LEU A 42 -0.05 -11.43 -0.66
N TYR A 43 0.50 -10.67 -1.63
CA TYR A 43 -0.13 -10.49 -2.94
C TYR A 43 -0.09 -11.76 -3.83
N VAL A 44 0.65 -12.77 -3.43
CA VAL A 44 0.67 -14.07 -4.09
C VAL A 44 -0.42 -15.02 -3.57
N PHE A 45 -1.28 -14.56 -2.63
CA PHE A 45 -2.38 -15.34 -2.04
C PHE A 45 -3.24 -16.03 -3.09
N ALA A 46 -3.55 -15.34 -4.18
CA ALA A 46 -4.37 -15.87 -5.27
C ALA A 46 -3.81 -17.15 -5.91
N LEU A 47 -2.52 -17.46 -5.79
CA LEU A 47 -1.95 -18.71 -6.33
C LEU A 47 -2.32 -19.93 -5.49
N TYR A 48 -2.37 -19.79 -4.15
CA TYR A 48 -2.64 -20.91 -3.26
C TYR A 48 -4.07 -20.91 -2.67
N ALA A 49 -4.83 -19.83 -2.85
CA ALA A 49 -6.24 -19.75 -2.44
C ALA A 49 -7.10 -20.90 -2.99
N PRO A 50 -6.96 -21.32 -4.28
CA PRO A 50 -7.70 -22.46 -4.82
C PRO A 50 -7.46 -23.78 -4.11
N SER A 51 -6.26 -23.98 -3.53
CA SER A 51 -5.97 -25.19 -2.74
C SER A 51 -6.79 -25.25 -1.45
N PHE A 52 -7.15 -24.08 -0.87
CA PHE A 52 -7.99 -24.00 0.32
C PHE A 52 -9.45 -24.36 0.01
N THR A 53 -9.99 -23.87 -1.10
CA THR A 53 -11.36 -24.21 -1.52
C THR A 53 -11.47 -25.63 -2.07
N GLY A 54 -10.52 -26.06 -2.90
CA GLY A 54 -10.58 -27.36 -3.58
C GLY A 54 -10.20 -28.54 -2.70
N ARG A 55 -9.20 -28.38 -1.82
CA ARG A 55 -8.68 -29.52 -1.03
C ARG A 55 -9.13 -29.52 0.42
N LEU A 56 -9.28 -28.36 1.05
CA LEU A 56 -9.80 -28.27 2.42
C LEU A 56 -11.32 -28.08 2.45
N GLY A 57 -11.97 -27.84 1.29
CA GLY A 57 -13.41 -27.65 1.20
C GLY A 57 -13.92 -26.35 1.82
N TYR A 58 -13.04 -25.32 1.96
CA TYR A 58 -13.49 -24.03 2.47
C TYR A 58 -14.42 -23.33 1.49
N SER A 59 -15.42 -22.60 2.01
CA SER A 59 -16.23 -21.70 1.19
C SER A 59 -15.39 -20.53 0.68
N GLN A 60 -15.89 -19.86 -0.37
CA GLN A 60 -15.21 -18.66 -0.89
C GLN A 60 -15.17 -17.54 0.17
N THR A 61 -16.23 -17.41 0.99
CA THR A 61 -16.25 -16.47 2.12
C THR A 61 -15.17 -16.79 3.16
N GLN A 62 -14.98 -18.07 3.50
CA GLN A 62 -13.91 -18.48 4.43
C GLN A 62 -12.53 -18.17 3.86
N THR A 63 -12.29 -18.46 2.59
CA THR A 63 -11.03 -18.16 1.89
C THR A 63 -10.78 -16.66 1.81
N SER A 64 -11.82 -15.87 1.46
CA SER A 64 -11.74 -14.41 1.47
C SER A 64 -11.48 -13.85 2.88
N THR A 65 -12.02 -14.48 3.93
CA THR A 65 -11.76 -14.09 5.33
C THR A 65 -10.29 -14.30 5.70
N ILE A 66 -9.67 -15.38 5.23
CA ILE A 66 -8.22 -15.61 5.44
C ILE A 66 -7.40 -14.49 4.80
N ALA A 67 -7.70 -14.12 3.56
CA ALA A 67 -7.05 -13.00 2.87
C ALA A 67 -7.23 -11.67 3.61
N VAL A 68 -8.45 -11.34 4.00
CA VAL A 68 -8.81 -10.11 4.74
C VAL A 68 -8.02 -10.00 6.04
N ILE A 69 -7.94 -11.07 6.83
CA ILE A 69 -7.21 -11.05 8.11
C ILE A 69 -5.70 -10.90 7.87
N GLY A 70 -5.17 -11.46 6.78
CA GLY A 70 -3.80 -11.20 6.32
C GLY A 70 -3.58 -9.73 5.96
N ASP A 71 -4.50 -9.13 5.20
CA ASP A 71 -4.46 -7.71 4.82
C ASP A 71 -4.58 -6.77 6.04
N ILE A 72 -5.37 -7.14 7.05
CA ILE A 72 -5.42 -6.42 8.34
C ILE A 72 -4.06 -6.49 9.05
N GLY A 73 -3.36 -7.63 8.98
CA GLY A 73 -1.99 -7.76 9.47
C GLY A 73 -1.03 -6.80 8.75
N LEU A 74 -1.15 -6.68 7.43
CA LEU A 74 -0.27 -5.83 6.61
C LEU A 74 -0.56 -4.33 6.80
N TYR A 75 -1.81 -3.91 6.65
CA TYR A 75 -2.20 -2.49 6.63
C TYR A 75 -2.68 -1.99 8.00
N GLY A 76 -3.44 -2.80 8.74
CA GLY A 76 -4.01 -2.41 10.03
C GLY A 76 -2.95 -2.26 11.13
N VAL A 77 -1.86 -3.03 11.05
CA VAL A 77 -0.72 -2.95 11.99
C VAL A 77 0.30 -1.87 11.56
N GLY A 78 0.10 -1.22 10.41
CA GLY A 78 1.00 -0.19 9.87
C GLY A 78 1.45 0.88 10.86
N PRO A 79 0.56 1.52 11.65
CA PRO A 79 0.96 2.52 12.65
C PRO A 79 1.89 1.95 13.74
N LEU A 80 1.66 0.71 14.17
CA LEU A 80 2.51 0.02 15.15
C LEU A 80 3.88 -0.33 14.56
N SER A 81 3.90 -0.86 13.34
CA SER A 81 5.15 -1.18 12.62
C SER A 81 5.98 0.08 12.34
N GLY A 82 5.34 1.20 11.99
CA GLY A 82 5.98 2.50 11.82
C GLY A 82 6.58 3.02 13.13
N LEU A 83 5.82 2.98 14.22
CA LEU A 83 6.31 3.37 15.55
C LEU A 83 7.50 2.51 15.98
N MET A 84 7.45 1.21 15.70
CA MET A 84 8.55 0.27 15.99
C MET A 84 9.79 0.63 15.17
N ALA A 85 9.65 0.93 13.87
CA ALA A 85 10.75 1.34 13.01
C ALA A 85 11.36 2.69 13.42
N ASP A 86 10.55 3.62 13.94
CA ASP A 86 11.03 4.93 14.41
C ASP A 86 11.75 4.84 15.77
N ARG A 87 11.23 4.04 16.71
CA ARG A 87 11.78 3.94 18.07
C ARG A 87 12.92 2.93 18.21
N LEU A 88 12.76 1.73 17.64
CA LEU A 88 13.77 0.68 17.71
C LEU A 88 14.80 0.80 16.59
N GLY A 89 14.43 1.44 15.46
CA GLY A 89 15.26 1.54 14.27
C GLY A 89 14.98 0.44 13.23
N ALA A 90 15.51 0.61 12.03
CA ALA A 90 15.24 -0.27 10.90
C ALA A 90 15.73 -1.72 11.10
N ARG A 91 16.90 -1.91 11.72
CA ARG A 91 17.51 -3.24 11.93
C ARG A 91 16.69 -4.15 12.84
N PRO A 92 16.37 -3.77 14.10
CA PRO A 92 15.54 -4.61 14.96
C PRO A 92 14.15 -4.87 14.37
N THR A 93 13.58 -3.88 13.69
CA THR A 93 12.28 -4.01 13.02
C THR A 93 12.35 -5.04 11.88
N SER A 94 13.40 -5.04 11.06
CA SER A 94 13.63 -6.05 10.03
C SER A 94 13.82 -7.45 10.63
N PHE A 95 14.54 -7.59 11.76
CA PHE A 95 14.68 -8.88 12.44
C PHE A 95 13.33 -9.43 12.91
N ILE A 96 12.54 -8.60 13.58
CA ILE A 96 11.19 -8.98 14.03
C ILE A 96 10.31 -9.35 12.83
N ALA A 97 10.40 -8.61 11.73
CA ALA A 97 9.70 -8.92 10.48
C ALA A 97 10.06 -10.32 9.96
N GLY A 98 11.34 -10.66 9.93
CA GLY A 98 11.82 -11.98 9.51
C GLY A 98 11.27 -13.11 10.37
N VAL A 99 11.26 -12.94 11.71
CA VAL A 99 10.67 -13.92 12.64
C VAL A 99 9.18 -14.08 12.40
N LEU A 100 8.43 -12.98 12.23
CA LEU A 100 6.98 -13.01 12.00
C LEU A 100 6.63 -13.66 10.66
N LEU A 101 7.39 -13.39 9.58
CA LEU A 101 7.19 -14.02 8.27
C LEU A 101 7.46 -15.52 8.34
N LEU A 102 8.59 -15.92 8.94
CA LEU A 102 8.94 -17.33 9.09
C LEU A 102 7.90 -18.10 9.91
N THR A 103 7.49 -17.57 11.05
CA THR A 103 6.50 -18.21 11.91
C THR A 103 5.11 -18.20 11.29
N GLY A 104 4.66 -17.09 10.69
CA GLY A 104 3.34 -16.96 10.08
C GLY A 104 3.15 -17.94 8.92
N TYR A 105 4.04 -17.93 7.93
CA TYR A 105 3.95 -18.84 6.78
C TYR A 105 4.30 -20.29 7.16
N GLY A 106 5.23 -20.51 8.11
CA GLY A 106 5.55 -21.83 8.59
C GLY A 106 4.35 -22.50 9.30
N LEU A 107 3.63 -21.76 10.16
CA LEU A 107 2.40 -22.22 10.78
C LEU A 107 1.26 -22.40 9.77
N LEU A 108 1.17 -21.53 8.76
CA LEU A 108 0.18 -21.67 7.69
C LEU A 108 0.41 -22.94 6.88
N SER A 109 1.66 -23.25 6.53
CA SER A 109 2.06 -24.49 5.86
C SER A 109 1.74 -25.73 6.70
N ALA A 110 2.10 -25.71 7.98
CA ALA A 110 1.81 -26.81 8.92
C ALA A 110 0.30 -27.01 9.13
N GLY A 111 -0.46 -25.91 9.27
CA GLY A 111 -1.92 -25.93 9.42
C GLY A 111 -2.62 -26.49 8.18
N TYR A 112 -2.12 -26.16 6.97
CA TYR A 112 -2.62 -26.71 5.71
C TYR A 112 -2.33 -28.21 5.62
N ALA A 113 -1.10 -28.65 5.95
CA ALA A 113 -0.72 -30.06 5.96
C ALA A 113 -1.59 -30.87 6.93
N SER A 114 -1.78 -30.37 8.17
CA SER A 114 -2.67 -31.02 9.16
C SER A 114 -4.13 -31.07 8.68
N GLY A 115 -4.60 -30.02 8.00
CA GLY A 115 -5.93 -29.97 7.40
C GLY A 115 -6.13 -31.07 6.35
N LEU A 116 -5.13 -31.30 5.48
CA LEU A 116 -5.16 -32.38 4.47
C LEU A 116 -5.18 -33.76 5.13
N GLU A 117 -4.39 -33.98 6.21
CA GLU A 117 -4.40 -35.25 6.95
C GLU A 117 -5.76 -35.51 7.60
N ASN A 118 -6.40 -34.48 8.17
CA ASN A 118 -7.74 -34.62 8.78
C ASN A 118 -8.79 -35.00 7.71
N VAL A 119 -8.78 -34.29 6.57
CA VAL A 119 -9.70 -34.62 5.44
C VAL A 119 -9.48 -36.06 4.95
N ALA A 120 -8.21 -36.50 4.84
CA ALA A 120 -7.88 -37.88 4.44
C ALA A 120 -8.38 -38.94 5.44
N ARG A 121 -8.53 -38.56 6.73
CA ARG A 121 -9.10 -39.41 7.79
C ARG A 121 -10.64 -39.34 7.87
N GLY A 122 -11.29 -38.50 7.03
CA GLY A 122 -12.71 -38.21 7.09
C GLY A 122 -13.12 -37.28 8.24
N GLU A 123 -12.15 -36.55 8.81
CA GLU A 123 -12.36 -35.57 9.86
C GLU A 123 -12.48 -34.15 9.26
N ALA A 124 -13.00 -33.21 10.06
CA ALA A 124 -13.08 -31.81 9.63
C ALA A 124 -11.68 -31.21 9.38
N PRO A 125 -11.49 -30.41 8.32
CA PRO A 125 -10.23 -29.73 8.05
C PRO A 125 -9.86 -28.80 9.20
N THR A 126 -8.61 -28.33 9.24
CA THR A 126 -8.17 -27.27 10.16
C THR A 126 -9.13 -26.09 10.07
N HIS A 127 -9.61 -25.57 11.19
CA HIS A 127 -10.58 -24.47 11.15
C HIS A 127 -9.98 -23.21 10.52
N PHE A 128 -10.70 -22.58 9.59
CA PHE A 128 -10.21 -21.43 8.79
C PHE A 128 -9.73 -20.23 9.63
N LEU A 129 -10.24 -20.05 10.86
CA LEU A 129 -9.77 -18.98 11.76
C LEU A 129 -8.32 -19.16 12.21
N TRP A 130 -7.84 -20.41 12.37
CA TRP A 130 -6.43 -20.65 12.65
C TRP A 130 -5.56 -20.27 11.45
N MET A 131 -5.97 -20.63 10.25
CA MET A 131 -5.30 -20.25 9.00
C MET A 131 -5.25 -18.73 8.85
N SER A 132 -6.36 -18.05 9.19
CA SER A 132 -6.44 -16.58 9.23
C SER A 132 -5.45 -15.97 10.23
N GLY A 133 -5.35 -16.54 11.44
CA GLY A 133 -4.39 -16.10 12.46
C GLY A 133 -2.94 -16.25 12.03
N PHE A 134 -2.61 -17.34 11.32
CA PHE A 134 -1.27 -17.58 10.79
C PHE A 134 -0.92 -16.59 9.67
N LEU A 135 -1.87 -16.32 8.77
CA LEU A 135 -1.68 -15.32 7.72
C LEU A 135 -1.62 -13.89 8.27
N PHE A 136 -2.35 -13.59 9.37
CA PHE A 136 -2.22 -12.33 10.09
C PHE A 136 -0.79 -12.09 10.61
N LEU A 137 -0.16 -13.12 11.20
CA LEU A 137 1.24 -13.03 11.64
C LEU A 137 2.18 -12.75 10.47
N ALA A 138 1.98 -13.41 9.32
CA ALA A 138 2.73 -13.13 8.11
C ALA A 138 2.49 -11.68 7.63
N GLY A 139 1.26 -11.19 7.71
CA GLY A 139 0.89 -9.80 7.41
C GLY A 139 1.59 -8.79 8.30
N MET A 140 1.65 -9.03 9.61
CA MET A 140 2.42 -8.21 10.54
C MET A 140 3.91 -8.19 10.19
N GLY A 141 4.47 -9.34 9.81
CA GLY A 141 5.85 -9.45 9.34
C GLY A 141 6.09 -8.64 8.06
N SER A 142 5.18 -8.73 7.10
CA SER A 142 5.20 -7.92 5.86
C SER A 142 5.14 -6.42 6.16
N SER A 143 4.24 -5.98 7.07
CA SER A 143 4.14 -4.59 7.52
C SER A 143 5.45 -4.09 8.14
N ALA A 144 6.04 -4.87 9.05
CA ALA A 144 7.29 -4.53 9.70
C ALA A 144 8.47 -4.48 8.72
N SER A 145 8.54 -5.41 7.75
CA SER A 145 9.55 -5.43 6.69
C SER A 145 9.48 -4.18 5.81
N TYR A 146 8.26 -3.81 5.39
CA TYR A 146 8.00 -2.59 4.63
C TYR A 146 8.46 -1.35 5.40
N MET A 147 8.05 -1.20 6.67
CA MET A 147 8.37 -0.02 7.48
C MET A 147 9.86 0.07 7.81
N ALA A 148 10.55 -1.06 8.02
CA ALA A 148 12.00 -1.08 8.21
C ALA A 148 12.75 -0.55 6.98
N ALA A 149 12.37 -1.00 5.79
CA ALA A 149 12.95 -0.52 4.54
C ALA A 149 12.63 0.96 4.29
N PHE A 150 11.36 1.36 4.44
CA PHE A 150 10.91 2.73 4.24
C PHE A 150 11.64 3.72 5.15
N THR A 151 11.73 3.42 6.45
CA THR A 151 12.41 4.27 7.44
C THR A 151 13.91 4.37 7.16
N SER A 152 14.56 3.27 6.77
CA SER A 152 15.98 3.28 6.39
C SER A 152 16.25 4.17 5.18
N LEU A 153 15.42 4.07 4.14
CA LEU A 153 15.54 4.89 2.93
C LEU A 153 15.29 6.37 3.21
N ALA A 154 14.23 6.69 3.97
CA ALA A 154 13.88 8.07 4.31
C ALA A 154 14.99 8.79 5.11
N LYS A 155 15.70 8.05 5.99
CA LYS A 155 16.80 8.58 6.81
C LYS A 155 18.13 8.68 6.05
N ASN A 156 18.40 7.76 5.11
CA ASN A 156 19.65 7.69 4.35
C ASN A 156 19.68 8.66 3.14
N PHE A 157 18.53 8.87 2.49
CA PHE A 157 18.43 9.65 1.26
C PHE A 157 17.59 10.91 1.49
N ARG A 158 18.23 12.01 1.85
CA ARG A 158 17.56 13.31 2.04
C ARG A 158 17.40 14.10 0.74
N GLU A 159 18.36 13.96 -0.17
CA GLU A 159 18.33 14.54 -1.51
C GLU A 159 17.88 13.45 -2.51
N GLY A 160 17.02 13.79 -3.47
CA GLY A 160 16.50 12.81 -4.46
C GLY A 160 15.52 11.76 -3.88
N ARG A 161 14.78 12.10 -2.82
CA ARG A 161 13.85 11.19 -2.11
C ARG A 161 12.83 10.52 -3.01
N GLY A 162 12.36 11.20 -4.06
CA GLY A 162 11.37 10.66 -4.98
C GLY A 162 11.84 9.36 -5.64
N ILE A 163 13.03 9.36 -6.21
CA ILE A 163 13.63 8.18 -6.86
C ILE A 163 14.07 7.15 -5.82
N ALA A 164 14.73 7.62 -4.74
CA ALA A 164 15.29 6.74 -3.71
C ALA A 164 14.21 5.96 -2.91
N LEU A 165 13.02 6.50 -2.75
CA LEU A 165 11.87 5.82 -2.16
C LEU A 165 11.03 5.12 -3.24
N GLY A 166 10.87 5.71 -4.41
CA GLY A 166 10.02 5.21 -5.48
C GLY A 166 10.46 3.85 -6.03
N ILE A 167 11.77 3.68 -6.27
CA ILE A 167 12.31 2.41 -6.80
C ILE A 167 12.06 1.24 -5.82
N PRO A 168 12.47 1.30 -4.52
CA PRO A 168 12.20 0.18 -3.61
C PRO A 168 10.71 -0.09 -3.40
N VAL A 169 9.87 0.95 -3.28
CA VAL A 169 8.41 0.77 -3.17
C VAL A 169 7.83 0.08 -4.41
N SER A 170 8.44 0.27 -5.60
CA SER A 170 8.02 -0.45 -6.80
C SER A 170 8.32 -1.96 -6.70
N PHE A 171 9.39 -2.38 -6.00
CA PHE A 171 9.68 -3.81 -5.74
C PHE A 171 8.59 -4.49 -4.91
N PHE A 172 7.92 -3.76 -4.01
CA PHE A 172 6.73 -4.28 -3.33
C PHE A 172 5.61 -4.62 -4.33
N GLY A 173 5.42 -3.81 -5.39
CA GLY A 173 4.48 -4.12 -6.48
C GLY A 173 4.92 -5.28 -7.36
N LEU A 174 6.23 -5.51 -7.53
CA LEU A 174 6.80 -6.57 -8.34
C LEU A 174 6.80 -7.94 -7.64
N SER A 175 6.59 -7.98 -6.32
CA SER A 175 6.75 -9.17 -5.48
C SER A 175 5.92 -10.34 -5.95
N ALA A 176 4.64 -10.14 -6.26
CA ALA A 176 3.77 -11.24 -6.68
C ALA A 176 4.23 -11.86 -8.01
N ALA A 177 4.72 -11.05 -8.99
CA ALA A 177 5.29 -11.60 -10.22
C ALA A 177 6.54 -12.45 -9.94
N ALA A 178 7.49 -11.90 -9.16
CA ALA A 178 8.72 -12.61 -8.82
C ALA A 178 8.44 -13.93 -8.10
N LEU A 179 7.55 -13.92 -7.11
CA LEU A 179 7.17 -15.12 -6.37
C LEU A 179 6.37 -16.12 -7.22
N THR A 180 5.56 -15.62 -8.16
CA THR A 180 4.84 -16.49 -9.13
C THR A 180 5.82 -17.19 -10.06
N PHE A 181 6.84 -16.51 -10.59
CA PHE A 181 7.88 -17.17 -11.40
C PHE A 181 8.62 -18.24 -10.62
N ILE A 182 8.93 -17.98 -9.34
CA ILE A 182 9.55 -18.99 -8.46
C ILE A 182 8.59 -20.15 -8.21
N ALA A 183 7.31 -19.87 -7.96
CA ALA A 183 6.29 -20.89 -7.76
C ALA A 183 6.19 -21.83 -8.99
N GLN A 184 6.10 -21.25 -10.19
CA GLN A 184 6.03 -22.00 -11.45
C GLN A 184 7.29 -22.82 -11.73
N ALA A 185 8.47 -22.25 -11.42
CA ALA A 185 9.73 -22.93 -11.72
C ALA A 185 10.06 -24.10 -10.77
N PHE A 186 9.62 -24.03 -9.50
CA PHE A 186 10.07 -24.95 -8.45
C PHE A 186 8.97 -25.67 -7.69
N PHE A 187 7.71 -25.20 -7.77
CA PHE A 187 6.61 -25.71 -6.94
C PHE A 187 5.39 -26.18 -7.73
N MET A 188 5.41 -26.13 -9.07
CA MET A 188 4.40 -26.77 -9.90
C MET A 188 4.76 -28.24 -10.08
N MET A 189 3.87 -29.12 -9.66
CA MET A 189 4.04 -30.58 -9.71
C MET A 189 2.95 -31.20 -10.57
N ASN A 190 3.29 -32.25 -11.31
CA ASN A 190 2.28 -33.09 -11.95
C ASN A 190 1.45 -33.80 -10.86
N VAL A 191 0.13 -33.73 -10.96
CA VAL A 191 -0.80 -34.34 -9.99
C VAL A 191 -0.51 -35.82 -9.76
N GLY A 192 -0.05 -36.55 -10.80
CA GLY A 192 0.34 -37.97 -10.68
C GLY A 192 1.53 -38.19 -9.74
N GLU A 193 2.53 -37.32 -9.76
CA GLU A 193 3.69 -37.40 -8.88
C GLU A 193 3.36 -36.99 -7.45
N PHE A 194 2.48 -36.00 -7.27
CA PHE A 194 1.96 -35.58 -5.98
C PHE A 194 1.14 -36.68 -5.29
N VAL A 195 0.23 -37.33 -6.03
CA VAL A 195 -0.59 -38.44 -5.51
C VAL A 195 0.30 -39.63 -5.13
N ASN A 196 1.34 -39.95 -5.90
CA ASN A 196 2.29 -41.01 -5.58
C ASN A 196 3.10 -40.69 -4.31
N ASN A 197 3.53 -39.44 -4.12
CA ASN A 197 4.25 -39.00 -2.93
C ASN A 197 3.32 -38.98 -1.68
N LEU A 198 2.05 -38.64 -1.82
CA LEU A 198 1.06 -38.67 -0.74
C LEU A 198 0.62 -40.12 -0.43
N SER A 199 0.43 -40.95 -1.46
CA SER A 199 0.01 -42.37 -1.37
C SER A 199 1.08 -43.23 -0.68
N SER A 200 2.36 -42.89 -0.80
CA SER A 200 3.43 -43.57 -0.06
C SER A 200 3.35 -43.36 1.46
N LYS A 201 2.64 -42.35 1.91
CA LYS A 201 2.46 -42.00 3.34
C LYS A 201 1.08 -42.28 3.90
N ILE A 202 0.05 -42.43 3.07
CA ILE A 202 -1.36 -42.62 3.52
C ILE A 202 -2.03 -43.65 2.59
N LYS A 203 -2.63 -44.73 3.16
CA LYS A 203 -3.43 -45.68 2.38
C LYS A 203 -4.65 -44.98 1.77
N PRO A 204 -4.90 -45.09 0.46
CA PRO A 204 -6.00 -44.39 -0.18
C PRO A 204 -7.34 -45.04 0.12
N THR A 205 -8.26 -44.30 0.74
CA THR A 205 -9.71 -44.48 0.53
C THR A 205 -10.04 -43.58 -0.67
N THR A 206 -10.43 -44.20 -1.76
CA THR A 206 -10.65 -43.60 -3.07
C THR A 206 -11.48 -42.32 -3.05
N PRO A 207 -10.93 -41.20 -3.50
CA PRO A 207 -11.72 -40.12 -4.09
C PRO A 207 -11.64 -40.17 -5.62
N LYS A 208 -12.66 -39.62 -6.28
CA LYS A 208 -12.84 -39.49 -7.73
C LYS A 208 -11.53 -39.26 -8.47
N ASN A 209 -11.30 -40.00 -9.55
CA ASN A 209 -10.18 -39.91 -10.46
C ASN A 209 -9.71 -38.44 -10.68
N PRO A 210 -8.49 -38.07 -10.29
CA PRO A 210 -7.88 -36.85 -10.79
C PRO A 210 -7.67 -37.07 -12.30
N GLN A 211 -8.04 -36.08 -13.11
CA GLN A 211 -7.69 -36.09 -14.53
C GLN A 211 -6.15 -36.08 -14.63
N GLU A 212 -5.60 -37.12 -15.24
CA GLU A 212 -4.16 -37.23 -15.52
C GLU A 212 -3.76 -36.04 -16.38
N GLY A 213 -2.86 -35.16 -15.84
CA GLY A 213 -2.26 -34.05 -16.59
C GLY A 213 -2.46 -32.65 -16.03
N GLU A 214 -3.18 -32.45 -14.92
CA GLU A 214 -3.25 -31.11 -14.28
C GLU A 214 -1.99 -30.85 -13.42
N GLU A 215 -1.26 -29.80 -13.76
CA GLU A 215 -0.20 -29.26 -12.90
C GLU A 215 -0.83 -28.49 -11.73
N GLU A 216 -0.48 -28.85 -10.51
CA GLU A 216 -0.97 -28.22 -9.29
C GLU A 216 0.19 -27.69 -8.43
N LEU A 217 -0.06 -26.58 -7.74
CA LEU A 217 0.92 -25.97 -6.84
C LEU A 217 1.16 -26.87 -5.62
N ASP A 218 2.44 -27.19 -5.32
CA ASP A 218 2.84 -27.67 -3.99
C ASP A 218 2.67 -26.57 -2.95
N THR A 219 1.46 -26.43 -2.43
CA THR A 219 1.08 -25.38 -1.47
C THR A 219 1.89 -25.48 -0.18
N ILE A 220 2.21 -26.70 0.31
CA ILE A 220 2.99 -26.89 1.54
C ILE A 220 4.39 -26.36 1.36
N GLY A 221 5.09 -26.82 0.32
CA GLY A 221 6.45 -26.40 0.01
C GLY A 221 6.55 -24.91 -0.30
N PHE A 222 5.58 -24.38 -1.07
CA PHE A 222 5.56 -22.98 -1.44
C PHE A 222 5.34 -22.03 -0.23
N LEU A 223 4.40 -22.35 0.67
CA LEU A 223 4.18 -21.56 1.90
C LEU A 223 5.41 -21.59 2.81
N LEU A 224 6.05 -22.77 2.97
CA LEU A 224 7.28 -22.88 3.73
C LEU A 224 8.41 -22.05 3.10
N PHE A 225 8.54 -22.08 1.76
CA PHE A 225 9.48 -21.24 1.03
C PHE A 225 9.26 -19.75 1.29
N LEU A 226 8.00 -19.26 1.25
CA LEU A 226 7.69 -17.85 1.56
C LEU A 226 8.15 -17.46 2.96
N GLY A 227 7.93 -18.33 3.95
CA GLY A 227 8.39 -18.11 5.33
C GLY A 227 9.93 -18.06 5.43
N VAL A 228 10.61 -19.05 4.88
CA VAL A 228 12.08 -19.15 4.93
C VAL A 228 12.72 -18.01 4.15
N ALA A 229 12.28 -17.72 2.93
CA ALA A 229 12.82 -16.64 2.12
C ALA A 229 12.61 -15.28 2.80
N GLY A 230 11.39 -15.01 3.32
CA GLY A 230 11.09 -13.80 4.08
C GLY A 230 11.95 -13.67 5.34
N GLY A 231 12.12 -14.75 6.09
CA GLY A 231 12.99 -14.82 7.27
C GLY A 231 14.45 -14.53 6.96
N VAL A 232 15.00 -15.18 5.93
CA VAL A 232 16.40 -15.03 5.49
C VAL A 232 16.66 -13.62 4.95
N ILE A 233 15.81 -13.10 4.06
CA ILE A 233 15.96 -11.76 3.49
C ILE A 233 15.97 -10.71 4.60
N ASN A 234 15.00 -10.75 5.51
CA ASN A 234 14.91 -9.79 6.61
C ASN A 234 16.04 -9.96 7.62
N GLY A 235 16.48 -11.20 7.91
CA GLY A 235 17.63 -11.50 8.77
C GLY A 235 18.94 -10.95 8.20
N LEU A 236 19.23 -11.16 6.92
CA LEU A 236 20.43 -10.63 6.25
C LEU A 236 20.37 -9.09 6.15
N SER A 237 19.20 -8.51 5.99
CA SER A 237 19.01 -7.06 5.94
C SER A 237 19.36 -6.37 7.25
N VAL A 238 19.34 -7.07 8.39
CA VAL A 238 19.84 -6.55 9.68
C VAL A 238 21.31 -6.11 9.58
N ILE A 239 22.11 -6.83 8.80
CA ILE A 239 23.54 -6.52 8.59
C ILE A 239 23.67 -5.32 7.63
N GLY A 240 22.89 -5.29 6.55
CA GLY A 240 23.00 -4.31 5.47
C GLY A 240 22.32 -2.97 5.73
N MET A 241 21.22 -2.93 6.49
CA MET A 241 20.47 -1.70 6.76
C MET A 241 21.19 -0.79 7.77
N ASN A 242 22.16 -0.03 7.30
CA ASN A 242 22.85 0.97 8.11
C ASN A 242 22.20 2.34 7.93
N ILE A 243 21.85 3.01 9.02
CA ILE A 243 21.51 4.44 9.00
C ILE A 243 22.82 5.20 9.05
N LEU A 244 23.20 5.79 7.92
CA LEU A 244 24.41 6.60 7.79
C LEU A 244 24.03 8.06 7.98
N THR A 245 24.31 8.61 9.16
CA THR A 245 24.15 10.07 9.40
C THR A 245 24.92 10.85 8.33
N PRO A 246 24.29 11.80 7.61
CA PRO A 246 25.02 12.66 6.70
C PRO A 246 26.11 13.41 7.48
N PRO A 247 27.28 13.72 6.89
CA PRO A 247 28.24 14.58 7.53
C PRO A 247 27.53 15.90 7.83
N THR A 248 27.55 16.30 9.10
CA THR A 248 27.15 17.66 9.46
C THR A 248 27.99 18.57 8.58
N ARG A 249 27.36 19.35 7.69
CA ARG A 249 28.07 20.47 7.05
C ARG A 249 28.57 21.30 8.22
N THR A 250 29.84 21.22 8.51
CA THR A 250 30.53 22.25 9.29
C THR A 250 30.34 23.49 8.47
N THR A 251 29.38 24.34 8.83
CA THR A 251 29.42 25.75 8.48
C THR A 251 30.75 26.20 9.02
N ASP A 252 31.66 26.54 8.12
CA ASP A 252 32.93 27.14 8.46
C ASP A 252 32.64 28.30 9.43
N PRO A 253 33.36 28.38 10.59
CA PRO A 253 33.14 29.45 11.56
C PRO A 253 33.68 30.80 11.08
N GLU A 254 34.11 30.91 9.83
CA GLU A 254 34.93 32.04 9.32
C GLU A 254 34.15 33.08 8.54
N ASN A 255 32.88 33.33 8.80
CA ASN A 255 32.23 34.55 8.33
C ASN A 255 31.00 34.94 9.18
N HIS A 256 31.21 35.08 10.50
CA HIS A 256 30.38 35.97 11.27
C HIS A 256 31.14 37.30 11.44
N PRO A 257 30.60 38.43 11.01
CA PRO A 257 31.16 39.71 11.40
C PRO A 257 31.08 39.80 12.94
N THR A 258 32.23 39.83 13.57
CA THR A 258 32.40 40.02 15.00
C THR A 258 31.76 41.36 15.40
N ILE A 259 30.55 41.30 15.93
CA ILE A 259 29.98 42.43 16.67
C ILE A 259 30.69 42.39 18.02
N ALA A 260 31.58 43.37 18.20
CA ALA A 260 32.28 43.58 19.45
C ALA A 260 31.29 43.77 20.62
N PRO A 261 31.60 43.26 21.82
CA PRO A 261 30.74 43.44 22.99
C PRO A 261 30.83 44.92 23.42
N VAL A 262 29.68 45.60 23.35
CA VAL A 262 29.53 46.94 23.97
C VAL A 262 29.53 46.70 25.48
N GLN A 263 30.55 47.20 26.14
CA GLN A 263 30.68 47.27 27.59
C GLN A 263 29.54 48.07 28.18
N ALA A 264 28.88 47.47 29.17
CA ALA A 264 27.95 48.16 30.03
C ALA A 264 28.70 49.14 30.92
N GLN A 265 28.39 50.42 30.81
CA GLN A 265 28.71 51.43 31.83
C GLN A 265 27.45 52.24 32.18
N GLY A 266 27.06 52.12 33.43
CA GLY A 266 26.73 53.20 34.37
C GLY A 266 25.42 53.95 34.18
N GLN A 267 24.50 53.61 35.02
CA GLN A 267 23.49 54.39 35.76
C GLN A 267 23.41 55.93 35.58
N ALA A 268 22.21 56.45 35.35
CA ALA A 268 21.28 57.21 36.23
C ALA A 268 20.58 58.35 35.44
N PRO A 269 19.61 59.16 36.00
CA PRO A 269 18.21 58.91 35.74
C PRO A 269 17.45 60.16 35.18
N LEU A 270 16.16 59.99 34.86
CA LEU A 270 15.05 60.98 34.84
C LEU A 270 15.21 62.28 34.03
N SER A 271 14.39 62.43 33.00
CA SER A 271 13.41 63.54 32.98
C SER A 271 12.39 63.39 31.85
N GLU A 272 11.17 63.61 32.23
CA GLU A 272 10.00 63.98 31.44
C GLU A 272 10.31 65.01 30.36
N GLN A 273 9.72 64.80 29.18
CA GLN A 273 9.02 65.87 28.44
C GLN A 273 8.47 65.37 27.11
N THR A 274 7.17 65.35 27.05
CA THR A 274 6.34 65.45 25.84
C THR A 274 6.56 66.83 25.19
N PRO A 275 6.48 66.99 23.85
CA PRO A 275 5.35 67.64 23.24
C PRO A 275 4.92 67.05 21.90
N LEU A 276 3.64 66.80 21.73
CA LEU A 276 2.59 67.53 21.00
C LEU A 276 2.95 68.08 19.60
N LEU A 277 2.14 67.59 18.65
CA LEU A 277 1.58 68.27 17.46
C LEU A 277 2.48 68.83 16.36
N ARG A 278 2.22 68.31 15.16
CA ARG A 278 1.85 69.19 14.04
C ARG A 278 1.07 68.47 12.95
N GLU A 279 -0.18 68.87 12.84
CA GLU A 279 -1.09 68.81 11.69
C GLU A 279 -0.43 69.45 10.47
N ASN A 280 -0.70 68.90 9.29
CA ASN A 280 -0.91 69.75 8.11
C ASN A 280 -1.90 69.10 7.12
N THR A 281 -2.96 69.82 6.99
CA THR A 281 -4.10 69.83 6.12
C THR A 281 -3.73 70.11 4.66
N THR A 282 -4.43 69.51 3.72
CA THR A 282 -5.02 70.13 2.50
C THR A 282 -5.95 69.11 1.88
N THR A 283 -7.25 69.32 2.01
CA THR A 283 -8.32 69.84 1.11
C THR A 283 -8.17 69.44 -0.34
N ASP A 284 -9.19 68.76 -0.91
CA ASP A 284 -10.33 69.29 -1.64
C ASP A 284 -11.25 68.18 -2.11
N THR A 285 -12.45 68.24 -1.78
CA THR A 285 -13.74 68.68 -2.35
C THR A 285 -14.52 67.72 -3.23
N LEU A 286 -15.81 67.61 -2.81
CA LEU A 286 -17.12 67.53 -3.55
C LEU A 286 -17.53 66.13 -4.05
N ALA A 287 -18.72 65.69 -3.94
CA ALA A 287 -20.04 66.20 -3.46
C ALA A 287 -21.04 65.07 -3.32
N SER A 288 -21.85 65.17 -2.29
CA SER A 288 -23.30 65.02 -2.20
C SER A 288 -24.04 63.88 -2.90
N ARG A 289 -24.82 63.06 -2.15
CA ARG A 289 -26.27 63.26 -2.06
C ARG A 289 -26.93 62.32 -1.04
N GLN A 290 -27.71 62.95 -0.22
CA GLN A 290 -28.65 62.43 0.75
C GLN A 290 -29.72 61.51 0.15
N SER A 291 -30.23 60.58 0.93
CA SER A 291 -31.63 60.59 1.39
C SER A 291 -31.88 59.55 2.48
N GLU A 292 -32.50 60.07 3.51
CA GLU A 292 -33.10 59.41 4.67
C GLU A 292 -34.17 58.38 4.27
N HIS A 293 -34.34 57.32 5.05
CA HIS A 293 -35.64 57.06 5.72
C HIS A 293 -35.51 55.99 6.80
N THR A 294 -36.15 56.30 7.81
CA THR A 294 -36.41 55.90 9.18
C THR A 294 -37.05 54.49 9.35
N LEU A 295 -36.76 53.93 10.51
CA LEU A 295 -37.60 53.10 11.42
C LEU A 295 -37.78 51.59 11.13
N GLY A 296 -37.43 50.81 12.15
CA GLY A 296 -37.91 49.44 12.32
C GLY A 296 -37.09 48.63 13.33
N THR A 297 -37.39 48.78 14.58
CA THR A 297 -36.92 47.95 15.71
C THR A 297 -37.28 46.47 15.47
N GLN A 298 -36.31 45.55 15.49
CA GLN A 298 -36.56 44.21 16.03
C GLN A 298 -35.26 43.56 16.55
N VAL A 299 -35.37 43.11 17.79
CA VAL A 299 -34.44 42.31 18.53
C VAL A 299 -34.23 40.97 17.83
N GLY A 300 -33.03 40.72 17.33
CA GLY A 300 -32.60 39.43 16.79
C GLY A 300 -31.32 39.00 17.48
N THR A 301 -31.43 37.99 18.30
CA THR A 301 -30.34 37.30 18.99
C THR A 301 -29.31 36.81 17.98
N THR A 302 -28.21 37.52 17.86
CA THR A 302 -27.07 37.08 17.00
C THR A 302 -26.30 36.02 17.76
N THR A 303 -26.55 34.75 17.42
CA THR A 303 -25.69 33.65 17.78
C THR A 303 -24.39 33.83 17.01
N THR A 304 -23.41 34.40 17.67
CA THR A 304 -22.03 34.42 17.16
C THR A 304 -21.49 32.99 17.13
N VAL A 305 -21.48 32.38 15.95
CA VAL A 305 -20.70 31.18 15.68
C VAL A 305 -19.23 31.57 15.92
N PRO A 306 -18.48 30.88 16.80
CA PRO A 306 -17.08 31.17 16.97
C PRO A 306 -16.37 30.89 15.65
N VAL A 307 -15.84 31.95 15.03
CA VAL A 307 -14.87 31.83 13.93
C VAL A 307 -13.64 31.16 14.54
N VAL A 308 -13.48 29.87 14.28
CA VAL A 308 -12.23 29.16 14.56
C VAL A 308 -11.17 29.84 13.72
N SER A 309 -10.39 30.71 14.37
CA SER A 309 -9.22 31.33 13.75
C SER A 309 -8.22 30.22 13.41
N ASP A 310 -8.05 29.93 12.12
CA ASP A 310 -7.01 29.04 11.64
C ASP A 310 -5.66 29.52 12.17
N PRO A 311 -4.78 28.60 12.64
CA PRO A 311 -3.45 28.97 13.10
C PRO A 311 -2.66 29.65 11.96
N PRO A 312 -1.82 30.66 12.25
CA PRO A 312 -1.14 31.46 11.23
C PRO A 312 -0.26 30.58 10.34
N LEU A 313 -0.57 30.57 9.06
CA LEU A 313 0.19 29.91 8.00
C LEU A 313 1.59 30.52 7.92
N LYS A 314 2.63 29.75 8.21
CA LYS A 314 4.02 30.18 8.02
C LYS A 314 4.33 30.26 6.53
N LYS A 315 4.61 31.47 6.04
CA LYS A 315 5.01 31.71 4.66
C LYS A 315 6.37 31.04 4.39
N PRO A 316 6.51 30.10 3.44
CA PRO A 316 7.80 29.50 3.12
C PRO A 316 8.72 30.56 2.50
N ARG A 317 10.00 30.57 2.90
CA ARG A 317 11.03 31.51 2.39
C ARG A 317 11.43 31.28 0.92
N ASP A 318 10.97 30.17 0.31
CA ASP A 318 11.47 29.66 -0.98
C ASP A 318 10.34 29.36 -1.98
N GLY A 319 9.35 30.19 -2.17
CA GLY A 319 8.34 30.00 -3.23
C GLY A 319 7.59 28.63 -3.21
N ARG A 320 7.76 27.85 -2.14
CA ARG A 320 7.06 26.57 -1.96
C ARG A 320 5.62 26.83 -1.53
N ARG A 321 4.72 25.95 -1.97
CA ARG A 321 3.29 25.97 -1.63
C ARG A 321 3.08 25.97 -0.10
N TYR A 322 1.99 26.58 0.33
CA TYR A 322 1.57 26.51 1.74
C TYR A 322 1.25 25.08 2.12
N VAL A 323 2.01 24.51 3.06
CA VAL A 323 1.77 23.18 3.62
C VAL A 323 1.30 23.36 5.05
N ARG A 324 0.10 22.86 5.34
CA ARG A 324 -0.44 22.80 6.70
C ARG A 324 0.12 21.55 7.37
N SER A 325 1.09 21.67 8.26
CA SER A 325 1.58 20.52 9.03
C SER A 325 0.57 20.20 10.14
N ILE A 326 -0.24 19.17 9.94
CA ILE A 326 -1.22 18.67 10.90
C ILE A 326 -1.03 17.19 11.15
N SER A 327 -1.35 16.75 12.38
CA SER A 327 -1.27 15.33 12.76
C SER A 327 -2.24 15.00 13.89
N GLY A 328 -2.45 13.72 14.17
CA GLY A 328 -3.29 13.26 15.27
C GLY A 328 -4.73 13.70 15.11
N LYS A 329 -5.32 14.31 16.17
CA LYS A 329 -6.73 14.69 16.18
C LYS A 329 -7.09 15.71 15.10
N GLU A 330 -6.22 16.68 14.83
CA GLU A 330 -6.45 17.70 13.80
C GLU A 330 -6.52 17.06 12.40
N PHE A 331 -5.68 16.08 12.13
CA PHE A 331 -5.69 15.33 10.88
C PHE A 331 -7.03 14.59 10.68
N PHE A 332 -7.56 13.94 11.72
CA PHE A 332 -8.87 13.26 11.63
C PHE A 332 -10.04 14.22 11.42
N MET A 333 -9.92 15.47 11.85
CA MET A 333 -10.96 16.49 11.67
C MET A 333 -10.84 17.24 10.35
N ASP A 334 -9.75 17.05 9.62
CA ASP A 334 -9.54 17.69 8.31
C ASP A 334 -10.38 17.01 7.23
N GLY A 335 -11.22 17.81 6.53
CA GLY A 335 -12.14 17.29 5.52
C GLY A 335 -11.45 16.68 4.29
N ASP A 336 -10.25 17.14 3.92
CA ASP A 336 -9.48 16.55 2.83
C ASP A 336 -8.85 15.22 3.26
N ALA A 337 -8.41 15.08 4.53
CA ALA A 337 -7.92 13.83 5.08
C ALA A 337 -9.03 12.76 5.18
N GLN A 338 -10.24 13.16 5.58
CA GLN A 338 -11.41 12.26 5.59
C GLN A 338 -11.78 11.81 4.17
N ALA A 339 -11.79 12.73 3.20
CA ALA A 339 -12.05 12.40 1.80
C ALA A 339 -10.99 11.44 1.27
N PHE A 340 -9.71 11.68 1.58
CA PHE A 340 -8.61 10.81 1.16
C PHE A 340 -8.69 9.43 1.82
N PHE A 341 -9.11 9.36 3.08
CA PHE A 341 -9.38 8.09 3.77
C PHE A 341 -10.48 7.28 3.05
N VAL A 342 -11.60 7.91 2.66
CA VAL A 342 -12.68 7.25 1.90
C VAL A 342 -12.16 6.80 0.52
N ILE A 343 -11.36 7.62 -0.16
CA ILE A 343 -10.70 7.24 -1.42
C ILE A 343 -9.81 5.99 -1.21
N MET A 344 -9.03 5.93 -0.11
CA MET A 344 -8.23 4.75 0.25
C MET A 344 -9.11 3.52 0.45
N VAL A 345 -10.22 3.63 1.20
CA VAL A 345 -11.18 2.53 1.41
C VAL A 345 -11.69 2.00 0.07
N CYS A 346 -12.14 2.89 -0.80
CA CYS A 346 -12.75 2.50 -2.07
C CYS A 346 -11.72 1.97 -3.07
N LEU A 347 -10.64 2.72 -3.34
CA LEU A 347 -9.67 2.36 -4.38
C LEU A 347 -8.78 1.18 -3.97
N ALA A 348 -8.22 1.22 -2.75
CA ALA A 348 -7.40 0.12 -2.28
C ALA A 348 -8.26 -1.14 -2.06
N GLY A 349 -9.47 -0.98 -1.52
CA GLY A 349 -10.37 -2.11 -1.29
C GLY A 349 -10.79 -2.83 -2.57
N THR A 350 -11.20 -2.09 -3.61
CA THR A 350 -11.56 -2.67 -4.91
C THR A 350 -10.36 -3.35 -5.58
N GLY A 351 -9.17 -2.75 -5.48
CA GLY A 351 -7.95 -3.35 -5.99
C GLY A 351 -7.57 -4.65 -5.27
N LEU A 352 -7.60 -4.65 -3.92
CA LEU A 352 -7.33 -5.83 -3.10
C LEU A 352 -8.33 -6.96 -3.36
N MET A 353 -9.62 -6.63 -3.56
CA MET A 353 -10.63 -7.62 -3.93
C MET A 353 -10.24 -8.36 -5.21
N VAL A 354 -9.88 -7.64 -6.28
CA VAL A 354 -9.48 -8.29 -7.54
C VAL A 354 -8.18 -9.07 -7.36
N ILE A 355 -7.15 -8.49 -6.70
CA ILE A 355 -5.85 -9.13 -6.46
C ILE A 355 -6.03 -10.47 -5.72
N ASN A 356 -6.84 -10.49 -4.65
CA ASN A 356 -7.01 -11.68 -3.82
C ASN A 356 -7.94 -12.72 -4.44
N SER A 357 -8.90 -12.30 -5.29
CA SER A 357 -9.95 -13.16 -5.84
C SER A 357 -9.78 -13.48 -7.32
N ILE A 358 -8.69 -13.02 -7.96
CA ILE A 358 -8.51 -13.20 -9.41
C ILE A 358 -8.54 -14.69 -9.83
N SER A 359 -8.00 -15.58 -9.00
CA SER A 359 -8.04 -17.03 -9.29
C SER A 359 -9.46 -17.57 -9.31
N ALA A 360 -10.30 -17.15 -8.35
CA ALA A 360 -11.71 -17.55 -8.33
C ALA A 360 -12.49 -17.01 -9.54
N MET A 361 -12.15 -15.79 -10.00
CA MET A 361 -12.72 -15.22 -11.23
C MET A 361 -12.28 -16.00 -12.47
N VAL A 362 -11.00 -16.40 -12.54
CA VAL A 362 -10.46 -17.25 -13.64
C VAL A 362 -11.17 -18.59 -13.64
N ASP A 363 -11.33 -19.25 -12.49
CA ASP A 363 -12.00 -20.57 -12.38
C ASP A 363 -13.46 -20.50 -12.84
N ALA A 364 -14.18 -19.45 -12.44
CA ALA A 364 -15.56 -19.24 -12.85
C ALA A 364 -15.69 -19.05 -14.38
N VAL A 365 -14.80 -18.28 -15.00
CA VAL A 365 -14.85 -18.00 -16.45
C VAL A 365 -14.33 -19.19 -17.26
N ALA A 366 -13.20 -19.78 -16.89
CA ALA A 366 -12.59 -20.91 -17.60
C ALA A 366 -13.51 -22.14 -17.56
N GLY A 367 -14.17 -22.40 -16.43
CA GLY A 367 -15.15 -23.50 -16.34
C GLY A 367 -16.37 -23.30 -17.23
N ALA A 368 -16.83 -22.05 -17.43
CA ALA A 368 -17.92 -21.74 -18.36
C ALA A 368 -17.50 -21.93 -19.83
N GLU A 369 -16.28 -21.56 -20.21
CA GLU A 369 -15.76 -21.74 -21.57
C GLU A 369 -15.53 -23.21 -21.94
N GLN A 370 -15.12 -24.05 -20.99
CA GLN A 370 -14.98 -25.51 -21.22
C GLN A 370 -16.32 -26.20 -21.49
N GLY A 371 -17.43 -25.69 -20.95
CA GLY A 371 -18.78 -26.15 -21.23
C GLY A 371 -19.36 -25.72 -22.57
N SER A 372 -18.75 -24.72 -23.26
CA SER A 372 -19.30 -24.09 -24.46
C SER A 372 -18.56 -24.44 -25.77
N GLY A 373 -17.58 -25.34 -25.76
CA GLY A 373 -16.79 -25.71 -26.93
C GLY A 373 -15.54 -24.82 -27.17
N PRO A 374 -14.64 -25.16 -28.10
CA PRO A 374 -13.31 -24.55 -28.20
C PRO A 374 -13.38 -23.10 -28.71
N GLY A 375 -13.40 -22.15 -27.80
CA GLY A 375 -13.15 -20.73 -28.08
C GLY A 375 -11.67 -20.50 -28.34
N THR A 376 -11.33 -19.89 -29.47
CA THR A 376 -9.96 -19.57 -29.89
C THR A 376 -9.33 -18.57 -28.94
N LEU A 377 -8.35 -18.99 -28.14
CA LEU A 377 -7.55 -18.11 -27.27
C LEU A 377 -6.63 -17.24 -28.14
N LEU A 378 -6.96 -15.95 -28.28
CA LEU A 378 -6.23 -15.00 -29.14
C LEU A 378 -4.89 -14.52 -28.56
N PHE A 379 -4.64 -14.75 -27.28
CA PHE A 379 -3.39 -14.39 -26.62
C PHE A 379 -2.72 -15.66 -26.04
N GLY A 380 -2.14 -16.47 -26.92
CA GLY A 380 -1.12 -17.41 -26.55
C GLY A 380 0.15 -16.64 -26.17
N THR A 381 0.27 -16.14 -24.94
CA THR A 381 1.54 -15.64 -24.43
C THR A 381 2.48 -16.83 -24.35
N GLY A 382 3.55 -16.80 -25.18
CA GLY A 382 4.56 -17.86 -25.29
C GLY A 382 5.42 -18.07 -24.04
N PHE A 383 4.80 -18.36 -22.92
CA PHE A 383 5.43 -19.03 -21.80
C PHE A 383 5.25 -20.52 -22.02
N ARG A 384 6.11 -21.04 -22.89
CA ARG A 384 6.21 -22.44 -23.24
C ARG A 384 6.92 -23.18 -22.11
N GLY A 385 6.16 -23.64 -21.11
CA GLY A 385 6.55 -24.83 -20.37
C GLY A 385 6.48 -26.01 -21.35
N ASP A 386 7.56 -26.74 -21.51
CA ASP A 386 7.67 -27.95 -22.35
C ASP A 386 6.84 -29.12 -21.77
N GLY A 387 5.52 -28.96 -21.77
CA GLY A 387 4.53 -29.96 -21.38
C GLY A 387 3.38 -29.92 -22.38
N SER A 388 3.62 -30.38 -23.61
CA SER A 388 2.57 -30.62 -24.60
C SER A 388 1.78 -31.85 -24.19
N GLY A 389 0.75 -31.66 -23.34
CA GLY A 389 -0.35 -32.62 -23.26
C GLY A 389 -1.05 -32.66 -24.64
N GLU A 390 -1.43 -33.83 -25.10
CA GLU A 390 -1.96 -34.14 -26.42
C GLU A 390 -3.19 -33.32 -26.87
N ASP A 391 -3.81 -32.48 -26.01
CA ASP A 391 -5.01 -31.70 -26.31
C ASP A 391 -4.80 -30.18 -26.50
N GLY A 392 -3.59 -29.63 -26.43
CA GLY A 392 -3.30 -28.21 -26.72
C GLY A 392 -3.99 -27.21 -25.77
N LYS A 393 -4.57 -27.63 -24.64
CA LYS A 393 -5.21 -26.77 -23.64
C LYS A 393 -4.19 -26.33 -22.60
N THR A 394 -4.03 -25.01 -22.42
CA THR A 394 -3.21 -24.49 -21.33
C THR A 394 -3.84 -24.84 -19.97
N PRO A 395 -3.08 -25.39 -19.00
CA PRO A 395 -3.62 -25.73 -17.69
C PRO A 395 -4.16 -24.47 -16.98
N VAL A 396 -5.31 -24.58 -16.30
CA VAL A 396 -5.97 -23.47 -15.60
C VAL A 396 -5.03 -22.82 -14.57
N ALA A 397 -4.15 -23.61 -13.95
CA ALA A 397 -3.13 -23.11 -13.02
C ALA A 397 -2.17 -22.10 -13.68
N SER A 398 -1.75 -22.35 -14.94
CA SER A 398 -0.92 -21.42 -15.71
C SER A 398 -1.67 -20.13 -16.03
N ILE A 399 -2.97 -20.19 -16.32
CA ILE A 399 -3.80 -19.01 -16.56
C ILE A 399 -3.92 -18.17 -15.28
N ARG A 400 -4.19 -18.77 -14.11
CA ARG A 400 -4.21 -18.08 -12.80
C ARG A 400 -2.89 -17.35 -12.53
N ALA A 401 -1.78 -18.05 -12.70
CA ALA A 401 -0.44 -17.49 -12.52
C ALA A 401 -0.17 -16.31 -13.46
N THR A 402 -0.58 -16.41 -14.73
CA THR A 402 -0.45 -15.32 -15.70
C THR A 402 -1.21 -14.07 -15.24
N HIS A 403 -2.42 -14.18 -14.73
CA HIS A 403 -3.19 -13.05 -14.20
C HIS A 403 -2.49 -12.39 -12.99
N VAL A 404 -1.95 -13.17 -12.06
CA VAL A 404 -1.18 -12.65 -10.91
C VAL A 404 0.06 -11.90 -11.38
N VAL A 405 0.80 -12.44 -12.36
CA VAL A 405 1.97 -11.77 -12.96
C VAL A 405 1.57 -10.47 -13.65
N LEU A 406 0.50 -10.47 -14.43
CA LEU A 406 0.01 -9.27 -15.13
C LEU A 406 -0.37 -8.15 -14.16
N ILE A 407 -1.13 -8.46 -13.10
CA ILE A 407 -1.49 -7.49 -12.05
C ILE A 407 -0.21 -6.92 -11.42
N SER A 408 0.74 -7.77 -11.09
CA SER A 408 1.98 -7.38 -10.42
C SER A 408 2.86 -6.49 -11.30
N LEU A 409 3.11 -6.89 -12.57
CA LEU A 409 3.89 -6.09 -13.52
C LEU A 409 3.21 -4.76 -13.83
N SER A 410 1.90 -4.77 -14.03
CA SER A 410 1.13 -3.55 -14.26
C SER A 410 1.15 -2.63 -13.04
N SER A 411 1.10 -3.18 -11.82
CA SER A 411 1.22 -2.41 -10.58
C SER A 411 2.62 -1.80 -10.41
N TYR A 412 3.67 -2.53 -10.77
CA TYR A 412 5.03 -2.01 -10.81
C TYR A 412 5.16 -0.84 -11.79
N MET A 413 4.69 -1.04 -13.03
CA MET A 413 4.70 0.01 -14.06
C MET A 413 3.84 1.21 -13.66
N GLY A 414 2.65 0.98 -13.11
CA GLY A 414 1.75 2.01 -12.64
C GLY A 414 2.40 2.93 -11.60
N ARG A 415 3.15 2.37 -10.64
CA ARG A 415 3.89 3.16 -9.62
C ARG A 415 4.95 4.05 -10.24
N ILE A 416 5.74 3.52 -11.17
CA ILE A 416 6.80 4.27 -11.86
C ILE A 416 6.19 5.38 -12.71
N LEU A 417 5.20 5.03 -13.55
CA LEU A 417 4.58 5.99 -14.48
C LEU A 417 3.83 7.09 -13.74
N ALA A 418 3.10 6.77 -12.67
CA ALA A 418 2.39 7.76 -11.87
C ALA A 418 3.37 8.67 -11.10
N GLY A 419 4.43 8.11 -10.50
CA GLY A 419 5.46 8.88 -9.80
C GLY A 419 6.18 9.83 -10.75
N PHE A 420 6.79 9.30 -11.82
CA PHE A 420 7.52 10.08 -12.82
C PHE A 420 6.60 11.06 -13.57
N GLY A 421 5.44 10.59 -14.02
CA GLY A 421 4.46 11.42 -14.74
C GLY A 421 3.96 12.59 -13.89
N SER A 422 3.76 12.38 -12.57
CA SER A 422 3.40 13.46 -11.64
C SER A 422 4.52 14.48 -11.47
N ASP A 423 5.79 14.03 -11.42
CA ASP A 423 6.96 14.94 -11.34
C ASP A 423 7.07 15.81 -12.60
N VAL A 424 6.90 15.22 -13.78
CA VAL A 424 6.88 15.93 -15.07
C VAL A 424 5.70 16.91 -15.12
N ALA A 425 4.50 16.49 -14.69
CA ALA A 425 3.31 17.35 -14.69
C ALA A 425 3.47 18.56 -13.76
N ILE A 426 4.11 18.40 -12.61
CA ILE A 426 4.45 19.51 -11.71
C ILE A 426 5.47 20.45 -12.36
N ALA A 427 6.54 19.90 -12.94
CA ALA A 427 7.61 20.70 -13.54
C ALA A 427 7.14 21.49 -14.78
N THR A 428 6.24 20.89 -15.60
CA THR A 428 5.82 21.47 -16.87
C THR A 428 4.57 22.36 -16.75
N TYR A 429 3.60 21.91 -15.94
CA TYR A 429 2.27 22.55 -15.87
C TYR A 429 1.94 23.12 -14.48
N GLY A 430 2.81 22.97 -13.48
CA GLY A 430 2.52 23.34 -12.10
C GLY A 430 1.37 22.53 -11.48
N ALA A 431 1.03 21.36 -12.05
CA ALA A 431 -0.11 20.57 -11.61
C ALA A 431 0.13 19.91 -10.25
N HIS A 432 -0.92 19.75 -9.43
CA HIS A 432 -0.82 18.99 -8.18
C HIS A 432 -0.77 17.47 -8.45
N ARG A 433 -0.01 16.72 -7.66
CA ARG A 433 0.01 15.24 -7.72
C ARG A 433 -1.37 14.61 -7.46
N VAL A 434 -2.23 15.30 -6.74
CA VAL A 434 -3.61 14.87 -6.46
C VAL A 434 -4.39 14.55 -7.75
N TYR A 435 -4.06 15.17 -8.90
CA TYR A 435 -4.71 14.87 -10.19
C TYR A 435 -4.49 13.43 -10.70
N VAL A 436 -3.47 12.74 -10.22
CA VAL A 436 -3.24 11.32 -10.56
C VAL A 436 -4.30 10.41 -9.91
N VAL A 437 -4.85 10.81 -8.76
CA VAL A 437 -5.82 10.00 -8.01
C VAL A 437 -7.13 9.78 -8.77
N PRO A 438 -7.80 10.80 -9.35
CA PRO A 438 -8.98 10.57 -10.19
C PRO A 438 -8.67 9.74 -11.45
N ILE A 439 -7.48 9.85 -12.03
CA ILE A 439 -7.07 9.01 -13.16
C ILE A 439 -7.01 7.54 -12.72
N ALA A 440 -6.41 7.26 -11.57
CA ALA A 440 -6.39 5.91 -11.00
C ALA A 440 -7.80 5.37 -10.71
N ALA A 441 -8.71 6.24 -10.21
CA ALA A 441 -10.10 5.87 -9.96
C ALA A 441 -10.86 5.51 -11.25
N ILE A 442 -10.63 6.26 -12.33
CA ILE A 442 -11.21 5.98 -13.65
C ILE A 442 -10.68 4.64 -14.20
N LEU A 443 -9.36 4.42 -14.14
CA LEU A 443 -8.76 3.16 -14.59
C LEU A 443 -9.28 1.97 -13.79
N MET A 444 -9.44 2.11 -12.47
CA MET A 444 -10.02 1.06 -11.61
C MET A 444 -11.48 0.80 -11.99
N GLY A 445 -12.28 1.85 -12.26
CA GLY A 445 -13.66 1.71 -12.73
C GLY A 445 -13.74 0.98 -14.07
N LEU A 446 -12.86 1.30 -15.03
CA LEU A 446 -12.78 0.59 -16.31
C LEU A 446 -12.38 -0.88 -16.12
N ALA A 447 -11.53 -1.20 -15.13
CA ALA A 447 -11.21 -2.57 -14.77
C ALA A 447 -12.45 -3.34 -14.29
N GLN A 448 -13.28 -2.72 -13.42
CA GLN A 448 -14.52 -3.35 -12.96
C GLN A 448 -15.49 -3.60 -14.12
N ILE A 449 -15.62 -2.63 -15.04
CA ILE A 449 -16.46 -2.77 -16.25
C ILE A 449 -15.94 -3.92 -17.13
N ALA A 450 -14.63 -4.01 -17.36
CA ALA A 450 -14.04 -5.10 -18.14
C ALA A 450 -14.34 -6.47 -17.52
N GLY A 451 -14.28 -6.59 -16.18
CA GLY A 451 -14.59 -7.83 -15.46
C GLY A 451 -16.06 -8.26 -15.54
N LEU A 452 -16.99 -7.38 -15.91
CA LEU A 452 -18.39 -7.74 -16.13
C LEU A 452 -18.63 -8.48 -17.43
N PHE A 453 -17.69 -8.49 -18.38
CA PHE A 453 -17.79 -9.27 -19.60
C PHE A 453 -17.37 -10.73 -19.38
N ALA A 454 -18.12 -11.65 -20.00
CA ALA A 454 -18.08 -13.08 -19.67
C ALA A 454 -17.00 -13.89 -20.38
N ASN A 455 -15.81 -13.34 -20.66
CA ASN A 455 -14.75 -14.10 -21.30
C ASN A 455 -13.34 -13.82 -20.73
N LEU A 456 -12.43 -14.75 -20.95
CA LEU A 456 -11.07 -14.71 -20.43
C LEU A 456 -10.27 -13.50 -20.97
N GLN A 457 -10.54 -13.02 -22.20
CA GLN A 457 -9.83 -11.87 -22.79
C GLN A 457 -10.10 -10.58 -22.02
N TRP A 458 -11.36 -10.34 -21.61
CA TRP A 458 -11.71 -9.18 -20.80
C TRP A 458 -11.14 -9.30 -19.38
N LEU A 459 -10.97 -10.52 -18.87
CA LEU A 459 -10.36 -10.74 -17.57
C LEU A 459 -8.85 -10.39 -17.58
N TYR A 460 -8.13 -10.62 -18.72
CA TYR A 460 -6.77 -10.09 -18.89
C TYR A 460 -6.72 -8.57 -18.82
N LEU A 461 -7.67 -7.90 -19.48
CA LEU A 461 -7.76 -6.44 -19.42
C LEU A 461 -8.07 -5.96 -17.99
N THR A 462 -8.98 -6.64 -17.28
CA THR A 462 -9.27 -6.37 -15.86
C THR A 462 -8.01 -6.42 -15.02
N SER A 463 -7.19 -7.46 -15.19
CA SER A 463 -5.93 -7.64 -14.45
C SER A 463 -4.93 -6.52 -14.72
N ILE A 464 -4.74 -6.15 -15.99
CA ILE A 464 -3.81 -5.08 -16.39
C ILE A 464 -4.27 -3.73 -15.83
N LEU A 465 -5.55 -3.38 -16.03
CA LEU A 465 -6.10 -2.09 -15.57
C LEU A 465 -6.11 -1.99 -14.05
N THR A 466 -6.46 -3.08 -13.33
CA THR A 466 -6.41 -3.13 -11.86
C THR A 466 -4.98 -2.89 -11.37
N GLY A 467 -4.00 -3.58 -11.97
CA GLY A 467 -2.60 -3.40 -11.62
C GLY A 467 -2.15 -1.96 -11.80
N PHE A 468 -2.38 -1.36 -12.99
CA PHE A 468 -2.01 0.03 -13.25
C PHE A 468 -2.70 1.03 -12.32
N ALA A 469 -4.01 0.87 -12.06
CA ALA A 469 -4.77 1.75 -11.19
C ALA A 469 -4.28 1.66 -9.74
N TYR A 470 -4.14 0.45 -9.22
CA TYR A 470 -3.67 0.18 -7.86
C TYR A 470 -2.23 0.67 -7.66
N GLY A 471 -1.34 0.31 -8.59
CA GLY A 471 0.05 0.75 -8.56
C GLY A 471 0.19 2.25 -8.68
N GLY A 472 -0.51 2.88 -9.63
CA GLY A 472 -0.50 4.32 -9.85
C GLY A 472 -0.99 5.11 -8.64
N PHE A 473 -2.06 4.64 -8.00
CA PHE A 473 -2.57 5.24 -6.77
C PHE A 473 -1.53 5.20 -5.64
N PHE A 474 -1.01 4.00 -5.31
CA PHE A 474 -0.01 3.85 -4.24
C PHE A 474 1.35 4.48 -4.56
N GLY A 475 1.68 4.64 -5.85
CA GLY A 475 2.89 5.33 -6.29
C GLY A 475 2.93 6.81 -5.95
N VAL A 476 1.77 7.47 -5.87
CA VAL A 476 1.67 8.90 -5.55
C VAL A 476 1.06 9.19 -4.18
N ALA A 477 0.30 8.26 -3.60
CA ALA A 477 -0.49 8.51 -2.39
C ALA A 477 0.37 8.99 -1.21
N GLY A 478 1.54 8.38 -0.97
CA GLY A 478 2.46 8.78 0.09
C GLY A 478 3.04 10.19 -0.12
N THR A 479 3.35 10.55 -1.36
CA THR A 479 3.83 11.91 -1.71
C THR A 479 2.72 12.94 -1.61
N VAL A 480 1.49 12.60 -1.98
CA VAL A 480 0.31 13.46 -1.78
C VAL A 480 0.10 13.76 -0.30
N VAL A 481 0.24 12.75 0.56
CA VAL A 481 0.14 12.92 2.03
C VAL A 481 1.21 13.89 2.54
N ALA A 482 2.45 13.74 2.11
CA ALA A 482 3.54 14.64 2.50
C ALA A 482 3.34 16.07 1.99
N GLU A 483 2.82 16.25 0.77
CA GLU A 483 2.57 17.57 0.18
C GLU A 483 1.38 18.30 0.81
N LEU A 484 0.32 17.59 1.20
CA LEU A 484 -0.89 18.21 1.77
C LEU A 484 -0.80 18.45 3.27
N TRP A 485 -0.19 17.54 4.03
CA TRP A 485 -0.20 17.55 5.50
C TRP A 485 1.19 17.61 6.15
N GLY A 486 2.24 17.83 5.35
CA GLY A 486 3.60 18.06 5.84
C GLY A 486 4.48 16.81 5.90
N GLU A 487 5.78 17.02 5.64
CA GLU A 487 6.78 15.94 5.62
C GLU A 487 7.08 15.40 7.02
N GLU A 488 7.06 16.25 8.05
CA GLU A 488 7.42 15.88 9.43
C GLU A 488 6.45 14.88 10.05
N THR A 489 5.17 14.94 9.65
CA THR A 489 4.08 14.10 10.16
C THR A 489 3.63 13.04 9.15
N CYS A 490 4.31 12.94 8.02
CA CYS A 490 3.92 12.06 6.89
C CYS A 490 3.82 10.59 7.31
N GLY A 491 4.77 10.07 8.07
CA GLY A 491 4.75 8.67 8.52
C GLY A 491 3.55 8.34 9.41
N GLN A 492 3.22 9.22 10.34
CA GLN A 492 2.06 9.07 11.21
C GLN A 492 0.74 9.16 10.42
N ASN A 493 0.61 10.17 9.55
CA ASN A 493 -0.58 10.39 8.73
C ASN A 493 -0.78 9.24 7.73
N TRP A 494 0.30 8.75 7.10
CA TRP A 494 0.27 7.58 6.24
C TRP A 494 -0.16 6.32 6.97
N GLY A 495 0.36 6.10 8.19
CA GLY A 495 -0.06 5.00 9.05
C GLY A 495 -1.56 5.00 9.35
N TRP A 496 -2.16 6.14 9.61
CA TRP A 496 -3.60 6.26 9.81
C TRP A 496 -4.40 6.01 8.52
N LEU A 497 -3.93 6.53 7.39
CA LEU A 497 -4.58 6.33 6.09
C LEU A 497 -4.52 4.87 5.64
N SER A 498 -3.46 4.13 5.99
CA SER A 498 -3.35 2.69 5.66
C SER A 498 -4.48 1.85 6.27
N TRP A 499 -5.12 2.31 7.36
CA TRP A 499 -6.35 1.69 7.87
C TRP A 499 -7.51 1.75 6.87
N GLY A 500 -7.52 2.75 5.98
CA GLY A 500 -8.48 2.80 4.87
C GLY A 500 -8.31 1.61 3.92
N SER A 501 -7.07 1.21 3.62
CA SER A 501 -6.80 0.02 2.81
C SER A 501 -7.21 -1.28 3.52
N ALA A 502 -6.96 -1.40 4.83
CA ALA A 502 -7.40 -2.54 5.63
C ALA A 502 -8.92 -2.67 5.64
N LEU A 503 -9.62 -1.57 5.93
CA LEU A 503 -11.09 -1.54 5.95
C LEU A 503 -11.67 -1.82 4.57
N GLY A 504 -11.12 -1.20 3.52
CA GLY A 504 -11.54 -1.44 2.14
C GLY A 504 -11.31 -2.88 1.71
N GLY A 505 -10.13 -3.44 1.98
CA GLY A 505 -9.82 -4.85 1.74
C GLY A 505 -10.82 -5.77 2.44
N MET A 506 -11.12 -5.50 3.72
CA MET A 506 -12.12 -6.26 4.47
C MET A 506 -13.51 -6.20 3.80
N LEU A 507 -14.00 -5.01 3.52
CA LEU A 507 -15.35 -4.83 2.97
C LEU A 507 -15.51 -5.50 1.61
N PHE A 508 -14.59 -5.25 0.68
CA PHE A 508 -14.74 -5.71 -0.70
C PHE A 508 -14.39 -7.20 -0.89
N ASN A 509 -13.38 -7.74 -0.16
CA ASN A 509 -13.10 -9.19 -0.22
C ASN A 509 -14.23 -10.02 0.39
N LEU A 510 -14.78 -9.58 1.54
CA LEU A 510 -15.94 -10.28 2.13
C LEU A 510 -17.18 -10.18 1.25
N LEU A 511 -17.42 -9.00 0.64
CA LEU A 511 -18.51 -8.83 -0.34
C LEU A 511 -18.35 -9.82 -1.49
N PHE A 512 -17.14 -9.95 -2.06
CA PHE A 512 -16.87 -10.90 -3.13
C PHE A 512 -17.16 -12.34 -2.70
N GLY A 513 -16.64 -12.74 -1.53
CA GLY A 513 -16.86 -14.08 -1.00
C GLY A 513 -18.34 -14.41 -0.79
N MET A 514 -19.09 -13.49 -0.15
CA MET A 514 -20.53 -13.65 0.09
C MET A 514 -21.34 -13.73 -1.21
N VAL A 515 -21.02 -12.89 -2.21
CA VAL A 515 -21.70 -12.92 -3.51
C VAL A 515 -21.41 -14.23 -4.23
N MET A 516 -20.14 -14.68 -4.24
CA MET A 516 -19.75 -15.95 -4.86
C MET A 516 -20.49 -17.15 -4.22
N ASP A 517 -20.59 -17.19 -2.89
CA ASP A 517 -21.25 -18.27 -2.17
C ASP A 517 -22.79 -18.23 -2.37
N ALA A 518 -23.38 -17.03 -2.46
CA ALA A 518 -24.81 -16.87 -2.67
C ALA A 518 -25.28 -17.27 -4.09
N GLU A 519 -24.42 -17.11 -5.10
CA GLU A 519 -24.72 -17.45 -6.49
C GLU A 519 -24.38 -18.92 -6.84
N ARG A 520 -23.87 -19.72 -5.89
CA ARG A 520 -23.61 -21.15 -6.11
C ARG A 520 -24.92 -21.92 -6.30
N PRO A 521 -25.07 -22.67 -7.40
CA PRO A 521 -26.23 -23.53 -7.57
C PRO A 521 -26.19 -24.69 -6.56
N VAL A 522 -27.32 -25.02 -5.97
CA VAL A 522 -27.49 -26.18 -5.06
C VAL A 522 -28.18 -27.28 -5.84
N VAL A 523 -27.53 -28.44 -5.97
CA VAL A 523 -28.09 -29.63 -6.61
C VAL A 523 -28.00 -30.78 -5.61
N ASP A 524 -29.12 -31.43 -5.32
CA ASP A 524 -29.21 -32.51 -4.34
C ASP A 524 -28.65 -32.18 -2.94
N ASP A 525 -28.94 -30.96 -2.44
CA ASP A 525 -28.45 -30.39 -1.16
C ASP A 525 -26.93 -30.18 -1.09
N GLU A 526 -26.20 -30.39 -2.20
CA GLU A 526 -24.77 -30.08 -2.27
C GLU A 526 -24.49 -28.81 -3.08
N PRO A 527 -23.67 -27.86 -2.54
CA PRO A 527 -23.27 -26.64 -3.25
C PRO A 527 -22.35 -27.03 -4.41
N GLN A 528 -22.74 -26.69 -5.62
CA GLN A 528 -21.95 -26.88 -6.84
C GLN A 528 -21.04 -25.68 -7.10
N VAL A 529 -20.02 -25.87 -7.96
CA VAL A 529 -19.14 -24.75 -8.41
C VAL A 529 -19.95 -23.80 -9.30
N CYS A 530 -19.87 -22.52 -9.01
CA CYS A 530 -20.49 -21.50 -9.85
C CYS A 530 -19.59 -21.18 -11.06
N TYR A 531 -20.14 -21.23 -12.28
CA TYR A 531 -19.44 -20.95 -13.53
C TYR A 531 -20.04 -19.72 -14.23
N GLY A 532 -19.17 -18.85 -14.73
CA GLY A 532 -19.54 -17.66 -15.47
C GLY A 532 -19.46 -16.37 -14.65
N HIS A 533 -19.60 -15.24 -15.34
CA HIS A 533 -19.46 -13.91 -14.75
C HIS A 533 -20.58 -13.55 -13.75
N HIS A 534 -21.72 -14.20 -13.82
CA HIS A 534 -22.85 -13.96 -12.90
C HIS A 534 -22.47 -14.26 -11.45
N CYS A 535 -21.51 -15.19 -11.23
CA CYS A 535 -21.06 -15.59 -9.90
C CYS A 535 -20.49 -14.43 -9.07
N TYR A 536 -19.95 -13.39 -9.72
CA TYR A 536 -19.28 -12.29 -9.03
C TYR A 536 -19.71 -10.88 -9.53
N ARG A 537 -20.65 -10.80 -10.48
CA ARG A 537 -21.05 -9.53 -11.10
C ARG A 537 -21.50 -8.47 -10.11
N TRP A 538 -22.23 -8.85 -9.06
CA TRP A 538 -22.72 -7.90 -8.06
C TRP A 538 -21.58 -7.28 -7.24
N ALA A 539 -20.54 -8.05 -6.94
CA ALA A 539 -19.36 -7.52 -6.29
C ALA A 539 -18.66 -6.46 -7.16
N LEU A 540 -18.55 -6.71 -8.48
CA LEU A 540 -17.97 -5.74 -9.41
C LEU A 540 -18.84 -4.48 -9.60
N ILE A 541 -20.18 -4.62 -9.60
CA ILE A 541 -21.09 -3.46 -9.70
C ILE A 541 -20.96 -2.55 -8.48
N VAL A 542 -20.93 -3.11 -7.26
CA VAL A 542 -20.73 -2.34 -6.04
C VAL A 542 -19.34 -1.68 -6.04
N SER A 543 -18.31 -2.40 -6.48
CA SER A 543 -16.95 -1.88 -6.63
C SER A 543 -16.86 -0.73 -7.65
N LEU A 544 -17.60 -0.82 -8.75
CA LEU A 544 -17.70 0.27 -9.73
C LEU A 544 -18.32 1.53 -9.09
N GLY A 545 -19.35 1.38 -8.27
CA GLY A 545 -19.93 2.48 -7.50
C GLY A 545 -18.90 3.15 -6.57
N ALA A 546 -18.06 2.35 -5.91
CA ALA A 546 -16.95 2.86 -5.07
C ALA A 546 -15.89 3.62 -5.90
N CYS A 547 -15.58 3.15 -7.12
CA CYS A 547 -14.67 3.86 -8.03
C CYS A 547 -15.23 5.21 -8.47
N VAL A 548 -16.54 5.30 -8.77
CA VAL A 548 -17.22 6.56 -9.10
C VAL A 548 -17.16 7.53 -7.91
N LEU A 549 -17.43 7.05 -6.69
CA LEU A 549 -17.30 7.85 -5.47
C LEU A 549 -15.86 8.37 -5.29
N SER A 550 -14.87 7.51 -5.46
CA SER A 550 -13.45 7.90 -5.39
C SER A 550 -13.07 8.94 -6.43
N CYS A 551 -13.56 8.79 -7.66
CA CYS A 551 -13.34 9.76 -8.74
C CYS A 551 -13.94 11.13 -8.38
N ALA A 552 -15.16 11.17 -7.87
CA ALA A 552 -15.84 12.41 -7.46
C ALA A 552 -15.11 13.11 -6.30
N LEU A 553 -14.74 12.36 -5.24
CA LEU A 553 -14.04 12.92 -4.09
C LEU A 553 -12.63 13.42 -4.45
N SER A 554 -11.87 12.65 -5.22
CA SER A 554 -10.51 13.03 -5.63
C SER A 554 -10.50 14.22 -6.61
N THR A 555 -11.48 14.30 -7.51
CA THR A 555 -11.66 15.45 -8.40
C THR A 555 -12.02 16.70 -7.61
N ARG A 556 -12.97 16.61 -6.65
CA ARG A 556 -13.29 17.73 -5.74
C ARG A 556 -12.04 18.22 -5.00
N MET A 557 -11.26 17.29 -4.47
CA MET A 557 -10.02 17.59 -3.73
C MET A 557 -9.00 18.28 -4.63
N ALA A 558 -8.80 17.80 -5.87
CA ALA A 558 -7.90 18.40 -6.85
C ALA A 558 -8.32 19.83 -7.26
N LEU A 559 -9.63 20.05 -7.49
CA LEU A 559 -10.17 21.37 -7.81
C LEU A 559 -10.03 22.36 -6.64
N ARG A 560 -10.25 21.88 -5.40
CA ARG A 560 -10.05 22.71 -4.19
C ARG A 560 -8.60 23.14 -4.03
N GLN A 561 -7.64 22.25 -4.26
CA GLN A 561 -6.21 22.59 -4.19
C GLN A 561 -5.84 23.65 -5.25
N ARG A 562 -6.37 23.53 -6.47
CA ARG A 562 -6.19 24.53 -7.51
C ARG A 562 -6.79 25.90 -7.14
N ALA A 563 -7.97 25.92 -6.54
CA ALA A 563 -8.61 27.15 -6.08
C ALA A 563 -7.80 27.84 -4.95
N LEU A 564 -7.24 27.06 -4.03
CA LEU A 564 -6.36 27.59 -2.98
C LEU A 564 -5.09 28.18 -3.55
N ASP A 565 -4.44 27.54 -4.54
CA ASP A 565 -3.27 28.12 -5.22
C ASP A 565 -3.61 29.47 -5.87
N GLN A 566 -4.76 29.57 -6.56
CA GLN A 566 -5.19 30.83 -7.21
C GLN A 566 -5.52 31.94 -6.20
N TYR A 567 -5.95 31.60 -4.99
CA TYR A 567 -6.26 32.56 -3.94
C TYR A 567 -5.01 33.14 -3.27
N TYR A 568 -3.93 32.35 -3.19
CA TYR A 568 -2.68 32.73 -2.51
C TYR A 568 -1.59 33.25 -3.46
N HIS A 569 -1.78 33.15 -4.78
CA HIS A 569 -0.96 33.81 -5.82
C HIS A 569 -1.60 35.08 -6.32
#